data_bc0a4c9da0f98027b00d0e5bde9217b4
#
_entry.id   bc0a4c9da0f98027b00d0e5bde9217b4
#
_cell.length_a   1.000
_cell.length_b   1.000
_cell.length_c   1.000
_cell.angle_alpha   90.00
_cell.angle_beta   90.00
_cell.angle_gamma   90.00
#
_symmetry.space_group_name_H-M   'P 1'
#
loop_
_entity.id
_entity.type
_entity.pdbx_description
1 polymer ?
#
loop_
_entity_poly.entity_id
_entity_poly.type
_entity_poly.pdbx_seq_one_letter_code
_entity_poly.pdbx_strand_id
1 'polypeptide(L)'
;PLDPFNTVIQINLIGSFRCIAYSSAGMMSLDPITDDGGRGAVVNTASVAAEDGQIGQAAYSASKGGIVGMTLPVARDLSREGIRVNTILPGLFDTPLFAGAPDELKQSLGAQIPFPSRLGYPAEYGALARHICENEMLNGESIRLDGAIRMAPR
;
A
#
# COMPACT_ATOMS: atom_id res chain seq x y z
N PRO A 1 17.55 14.41 14.05
CA PRO A 1 18.64 13.58 13.52
C PRO A 1 18.22 12.97 12.18
N LEU A 2 19.15 12.87 11.21
CA LEU A 2 18.86 12.28 9.89
C LEU A 2 18.82 10.75 9.92
N ASP A 3 19.49 10.11 10.85
CA ASP A 3 19.61 8.65 10.86
C ASP A 3 18.26 7.91 11.00
N PRO A 4 17.34 8.30 11.90
CA PRO A 4 16.02 7.69 11.95
C PRO A 4 15.20 7.93 10.66
N PHE A 5 15.31 9.12 10.07
CA PHE A 5 14.66 9.44 8.81
C PHE A 5 15.17 8.55 7.69
N ASN A 6 16.50 8.47 7.54
CA ASN A 6 17.14 7.63 6.53
C ASN A 6 16.77 6.15 6.70
N THR A 7 16.72 5.65 7.94
CA THR A 7 16.32 4.27 8.23
C THR A 7 14.91 3.97 7.71
N VAL A 8 13.95 4.86 7.98
CA VAL A 8 12.57 4.69 7.48
C VAL A 8 12.52 4.71 5.96
N ILE A 9 13.23 5.63 5.31
CA ILE A 9 13.30 5.69 3.84
C ILE A 9 13.94 4.43 3.27
N GLN A 10 15.06 3.95 3.83
CA GLN A 10 15.75 2.75 3.36
C GLN A 10 14.86 1.50 3.46
N ILE A 11 14.16 1.34 4.58
CA ILE A 11 13.30 0.17 4.80
C ILE A 11 12.03 0.27 3.94
N ASN A 12 11.27 1.35 4.09
CA ASN A 12 9.93 1.42 3.50
C ASN A 12 9.94 1.71 2.00
N LEU A 13 10.75 2.67 1.55
CA LEU A 13 10.75 3.10 0.16
C LEU A 13 11.75 2.32 -0.70
N ILE A 14 13.02 2.35 -0.32
CA ILE A 14 14.06 1.66 -1.09
C ILE A 14 13.85 0.14 -1.03
N GLY A 15 13.45 -0.39 0.13
CA GLY A 15 13.10 -1.80 0.28
C GLY A 15 11.96 -2.22 -0.64
N SER A 16 10.88 -1.44 -0.71
CA SER A 16 9.76 -1.70 -1.64
C SER A 16 10.21 -1.66 -3.10
N PHE A 17 10.99 -0.65 -3.49
CA PHE A 17 11.53 -0.57 -4.84
C PHE A 17 12.38 -1.80 -5.20
N ARG A 18 13.24 -2.25 -4.30
CA ARG A 18 14.04 -3.47 -4.50
C ARG A 18 13.17 -4.71 -4.67
N CYS A 19 12.12 -4.86 -3.85
CA CYS A 19 11.17 -5.97 -4.00
C CYS A 19 10.48 -5.95 -5.36
N ILE A 20 10.05 -4.77 -5.83
CA ILE A 20 9.47 -4.62 -7.17
C ILE A 20 10.48 -5.04 -8.24
N ALA A 21 11.72 -4.53 -8.19
CA ALA A 21 12.73 -4.82 -9.19
C ALA A 21 13.05 -6.32 -9.29
N TYR A 22 13.23 -6.99 -8.14
CA TYR A 22 13.54 -8.42 -8.13
C TYR A 22 12.35 -9.29 -8.54
N SER A 23 11.13 -8.97 -8.05
CA SER A 23 9.94 -9.75 -8.42
C SER A 23 9.60 -9.57 -9.90
N SER A 24 9.73 -8.35 -10.43
CA SER A 24 9.49 -8.08 -11.85
C SER A 24 10.49 -8.80 -12.75
N ALA A 25 11.77 -8.80 -12.39
CA ALA A 25 12.80 -9.57 -13.12
C ALA A 25 12.46 -11.08 -13.16
N GLY A 26 11.94 -11.62 -12.05
CA GLY A 26 11.44 -13.00 -11.99
C GLY A 26 10.23 -13.22 -12.90
N MET A 27 9.24 -12.32 -12.87
CA MET A 27 8.04 -12.43 -13.70
C MET A 27 8.35 -12.33 -15.20
N MET A 28 9.29 -11.46 -15.59
CA MET A 28 9.74 -11.32 -17.00
C MET A 28 10.31 -12.61 -17.59
N SER A 29 10.87 -13.50 -16.74
CA SER A 29 11.42 -14.78 -17.18
C SER A 29 10.37 -15.88 -17.38
N LEU A 30 9.11 -15.61 -17.04
CA LEU A 30 8.00 -16.56 -17.17
C LEU A 30 7.23 -16.33 -18.47
N ASP A 31 6.57 -17.39 -18.94
CA ASP A 31 5.61 -17.26 -20.03
C ASP A 31 4.39 -16.44 -19.58
N PRO A 32 3.73 -15.70 -20.49
CA PRO A 32 2.47 -15.05 -20.20
C PRO A 32 1.42 -16.02 -19.65
N ILE A 33 0.63 -15.57 -18.68
CA ILE A 33 -0.44 -16.35 -18.05
C ILE A 33 -1.84 -15.95 -18.55
N THR A 34 -1.92 -14.88 -19.38
CA THR A 34 -3.17 -14.42 -20.01
C THR A 34 -2.97 -14.25 -21.50
N ASP A 35 -4.08 -14.28 -22.27
CA ASP A 35 -4.05 -14.22 -23.75
C ASP A 35 -3.52 -12.87 -24.28
N ASP A 36 -3.63 -11.80 -23.50
CA ASP A 36 -3.13 -10.47 -23.83
C ASP A 36 -1.66 -10.22 -23.40
N GLY A 37 -0.99 -11.27 -22.91
CA GLY A 37 0.44 -11.23 -22.58
C GLY A 37 0.74 -10.90 -21.12
N GLY A 38 -0.23 -10.91 -20.23
CA GLY A 38 -0.05 -10.66 -18.80
C GLY A 38 0.84 -11.70 -18.12
N ARG A 39 1.83 -11.25 -17.33
CA ARG A 39 2.76 -12.10 -16.55
C ARG A 39 2.57 -11.99 -15.05
N GLY A 40 1.92 -10.95 -14.57
CA GLY A 40 1.70 -10.81 -13.15
C GLY A 40 1.26 -9.42 -12.69
N ALA A 41 1.12 -9.29 -11.38
CA ALA A 41 0.75 -8.04 -10.74
C ALA A 41 1.56 -7.81 -9.46
N VAL A 42 1.97 -6.57 -9.26
CA VAL A 42 2.57 -6.09 -8.01
C VAL A 42 1.52 -5.28 -7.25
N VAL A 43 1.31 -5.61 -5.98
CA VAL A 43 0.46 -4.86 -5.05
C VAL A 43 1.32 -4.30 -3.93
N ASN A 44 1.57 -3.00 -3.98
CA ASN A 44 2.32 -2.30 -2.94
C ASN A 44 1.40 -1.91 -1.78
N THR A 45 1.97 -1.84 -0.57
CA THR A 45 1.30 -1.32 0.62
C THR A 45 1.88 0.04 0.99
N ALA A 46 1.15 1.12 0.71
CA ALA A 46 1.46 2.44 1.22
C ALA A 46 0.79 2.68 2.59
N SER A 47 0.12 3.79 2.76
CA SER A 47 -0.70 4.17 3.93
C SER A 47 -1.49 5.43 3.57
N VAL A 48 -2.62 5.67 4.23
CA VAL A 48 -3.29 6.97 4.20
C VAL A 48 -2.37 8.10 4.69
N ALA A 49 -1.38 7.79 5.52
CA ALA A 49 -0.35 8.75 5.95
C ALA A 49 0.52 9.29 4.80
N ALA A 50 0.46 8.71 3.60
CA ALA A 50 1.06 9.28 2.40
C ALA A 50 0.44 10.63 2.03
N GLU A 51 -0.83 10.83 2.38
CA GLU A 51 -1.65 12.02 2.08
C GLU A 51 -2.04 12.79 3.35
N ASP A 52 -2.43 12.07 4.41
CA ASP A 52 -2.98 12.59 5.66
C ASP A 52 -1.96 12.43 6.83
N GLY A 53 -0.68 12.72 6.61
CA GLY A 53 0.36 12.52 7.63
C GLY A 53 0.12 13.34 8.88
N GLN A 54 0.34 12.71 10.05
CA GLN A 54 0.17 13.32 11.36
C GLN A 54 1.48 13.94 11.87
N ILE A 55 1.40 14.73 12.92
CA ILE A 55 2.56 15.29 13.62
C ILE A 55 3.53 14.16 14.01
N GLY A 56 4.81 14.31 13.66
CA GLY A 56 5.85 13.31 13.90
C GLY A 56 6.02 12.26 12.80
N GLN A 57 5.15 12.20 11.79
CA GLN A 57 5.18 11.19 10.75
C GLN A 57 5.94 11.61 9.47
N ALA A 58 6.77 12.67 9.50
CA ALA A 58 7.41 13.19 8.28
C ALA A 58 8.18 12.12 7.48
N ALA A 59 9.01 11.29 8.15
CA ALA A 59 9.75 10.22 7.49
C ALA A 59 8.81 9.11 6.96
N TYR A 60 7.82 8.72 7.77
CA TYR A 60 6.85 7.70 7.39
C TYR A 60 6.01 8.17 6.20
N SER A 61 5.44 9.38 6.26
CA SER A 61 4.66 9.97 5.18
C SER A 61 5.48 10.15 3.91
N ALA A 62 6.73 10.60 4.01
CA ALA A 62 7.64 10.69 2.88
C ALA A 62 7.88 9.31 2.23
N SER A 63 8.13 8.28 3.05
CA SER A 63 8.35 6.92 2.55
C SER A 63 7.11 6.36 1.84
N LYS A 64 5.92 6.55 2.43
CA LYS A 64 4.65 6.05 1.88
C LYS A 64 4.17 6.89 0.69
N GLY A 65 4.41 8.21 0.70
CA GLY A 65 4.20 9.08 -0.44
C GLY A 65 5.11 8.74 -1.62
N GLY A 66 6.36 8.33 -1.35
CA GLY A 66 7.29 7.81 -2.36
C GLY A 66 6.78 6.55 -3.04
N ILE A 67 6.16 5.61 -2.28
CA ILE A 67 5.53 4.41 -2.85
C ILE A 67 4.37 4.79 -3.77
N VAL A 68 3.52 5.72 -3.37
CA VAL A 68 2.43 6.25 -4.20
C VAL A 68 3.00 6.89 -5.47
N GLY A 69 4.02 7.76 -5.32
CA GLY A 69 4.63 8.47 -6.45
C GLY A 69 5.30 7.57 -7.48
N MET A 70 5.89 6.42 -7.06
CA MET A 70 6.51 5.48 -8.00
C MET A 70 5.52 4.51 -8.66
N THR A 71 4.27 4.41 -8.20
CA THR A 71 3.30 3.42 -8.68
C THR A 71 3.04 3.56 -10.19
N LEU A 72 2.63 4.72 -10.65
CA LEU A 72 2.31 4.94 -12.06
C LEU A 72 3.54 4.88 -12.98
N PRO A 73 4.69 5.51 -12.68
CA PRO A 73 5.88 5.36 -13.49
C PRO A 73 6.31 3.89 -13.66
N VAL A 74 6.37 3.13 -12.57
CA VAL A 74 6.79 1.72 -12.62
C VAL A 74 5.76 0.87 -13.39
N ALA A 75 4.45 1.14 -13.24
CA ALA A 75 3.42 0.47 -14.04
C ALA A 75 3.62 0.71 -15.55
N ARG A 76 4.03 1.93 -15.93
CA ARG A 76 4.33 2.28 -17.33
C ARG A 76 5.61 1.62 -17.83
N ASP A 77 6.66 1.60 -17.02
CA ASP A 77 7.94 0.94 -17.35
C ASP A 77 7.74 -0.56 -17.61
N LEU A 78 6.89 -1.22 -16.81
CA LEU A 78 6.64 -2.65 -16.87
C LEU A 78 5.50 -3.06 -17.79
N SER A 79 4.81 -2.12 -18.42
CA SER A 79 3.61 -2.39 -19.25
C SER A 79 3.91 -3.30 -20.44
N ARG A 80 5.07 -3.12 -21.09
CA ARG A 80 5.49 -3.97 -22.23
C ARG A 80 5.85 -5.39 -21.83
N GLU A 81 6.12 -5.59 -20.54
CA GLU A 81 6.44 -6.89 -19.97
C GLU A 81 5.21 -7.63 -19.44
N GLY A 82 4.01 -7.05 -19.59
CA GLY A 82 2.77 -7.64 -19.10
C GLY A 82 2.67 -7.67 -17.57
N ILE A 83 3.31 -6.74 -16.87
CA ILE A 83 3.30 -6.68 -15.41
C ILE A 83 2.58 -5.42 -14.97
N ARG A 84 1.54 -5.58 -14.16
CA ARG A 84 0.76 -4.49 -13.59
C ARG A 84 1.28 -4.10 -12.20
N VAL A 85 1.17 -2.82 -11.84
CA VAL A 85 1.61 -2.31 -10.54
C VAL A 85 0.55 -1.40 -9.96
N ASN A 86 0.04 -1.73 -8.79
CA ASN A 86 -0.92 -0.93 -8.05
C ASN A 86 -0.49 -0.79 -6.59
N THR A 87 -1.07 0.18 -5.91
CA THR A 87 -0.78 0.46 -4.50
C THR A 87 -2.07 0.59 -3.71
N ILE A 88 -2.14 -0.08 -2.55
CA ILE A 88 -3.22 0.11 -1.58
C ILE A 88 -2.71 1.07 -0.49
N LEU A 89 -3.53 2.05 -0.14
CA LEU A 89 -3.33 2.95 1.00
C LEU A 89 -4.32 2.55 2.10
N PRO A 90 -3.96 1.61 3.00
CA PRO A 90 -4.84 1.25 4.09
C PRO A 90 -4.96 2.38 5.11
N GLY A 91 -6.16 2.53 5.68
CA GLY A 91 -6.41 3.31 6.88
C GLY A 91 -6.07 2.52 8.15
N LEU A 92 -6.95 2.57 9.14
CA LEU A 92 -6.77 1.88 10.42
C LEU A 92 -7.36 0.47 10.36
N PHE A 93 -6.52 -0.53 10.53
CA PHE A 93 -6.88 -1.96 10.46
C PHE A 93 -6.54 -2.68 11.75
N ASP A 94 -7.42 -3.60 12.21
CA ASP A 94 -7.16 -4.47 13.35
C ASP A 94 -6.19 -5.58 12.95
N THR A 95 -4.92 -5.31 13.14
CA THR A 95 -3.81 -6.20 12.79
C THR A 95 -3.06 -6.64 14.05
N PRO A 96 -2.14 -7.63 13.97
CA PRO A 96 -1.28 -7.99 15.09
C PRO A 96 -0.49 -6.83 15.71
N LEU A 97 -0.30 -5.73 14.98
CA LEU A 97 0.28 -4.50 15.53
C LEU A 97 -0.55 -3.93 16.68
N PHE A 98 -1.87 -4.14 16.68
CA PHE A 98 -2.80 -3.74 17.72
C PHE A 98 -3.16 -4.87 18.70
N ALA A 99 -2.53 -6.05 18.60
CA ALA A 99 -2.90 -7.21 19.42
C ALA A 99 -2.76 -6.97 20.94
N GLY A 100 -1.85 -6.07 21.35
CA GLY A 100 -1.68 -5.67 22.75
C GLY A 100 -2.40 -4.36 23.14
N ALA A 101 -3.13 -3.75 22.23
CA ALA A 101 -3.83 -2.50 22.51
C ALA A 101 -5.14 -2.77 23.30
N PRO A 102 -5.48 -1.94 24.31
CA PRO A 102 -6.75 -2.01 25.01
C PRO A 102 -7.94 -1.87 24.05
N ASP A 103 -9.05 -2.57 24.35
CA ASP A 103 -10.26 -2.51 23.53
C ASP A 103 -10.83 -1.08 23.42
N GLU A 104 -10.73 -0.29 24.47
CA GLU A 104 -11.12 1.13 24.47
C GLU A 104 -10.35 1.95 23.43
N LEU A 105 -9.04 1.66 23.27
CA LEU A 105 -8.23 2.34 22.26
C LEU A 105 -8.66 1.93 20.85
N LYS A 106 -8.90 0.64 20.62
CA LYS A 106 -9.40 0.14 19.33
C LYS A 106 -10.75 0.74 18.96
N GLN A 107 -11.67 0.83 19.93
CA GLN A 107 -12.98 1.46 19.76
C GLN A 107 -12.85 2.96 19.46
N SER A 108 -11.99 3.67 20.20
CA SER A 108 -11.74 5.09 19.97
C SER A 108 -11.18 5.37 18.58
N LEU A 109 -10.24 4.54 18.10
CA LEU A 109 -9.70 4.65 16.75
C LEU A 109 -10.75 4.29 15.68
N GLY A 110 -11.54 3.25 15.91
CA GLY A 110 -12.63 2.86 15.02
C GLY A 110 -13.69 3.92 14.88
N ALA A 111 -14.03 4.63 15.97
CA ALA A 111 -15.00 5.72 15.97
C ALA A 111 -14.59 6.94 15.14
N GLN A 112 -13.29 7.08 14.79
CA GLN A 112 -12.81 8.14 13.90
C GLN A 112 -13.08 7.82 12.41
N ILE A 113 -13.41 6.57 12.09
CA ILE A 113 -13.72 6.15 10.72
C ILE A 113 -15.18 6.46 10.42
N PRO A 114 -15.47 7.26 9.38
CA PRO A 114 -16.85 7.66 9.06
C PRO A 114 -17.79 6.48 8.82
N PHE A 115 -17.42 5.54 7.94
CA PHE A 115 -18.22 4.33 7.71
C PHE A 115 -17.41 3.24 6.97
N PRO A 116 -17.49 1.98 7.43
CA PRO A 116 -18.08 1.52 8.69
C PRO A 116 -17.26 2.03 9.89
N SER A 117 -17.95 2.44 10.98
CA SER A 117 -17.31 3.06 12.15
C SER A 117 -16.64 2.00 13.04
N ARG A 118 -15.57 1.41 12.53
CA ARG A 118 -14.74 0.37 13.15
C ARG A 118 -13.39 0.29 12.45
N LEU A 119 -12.41 -0.36 13.08
CA LEU A 119 -11.19 -0.75 12.38
C LEU A 119 -11.50 -1.69 11.21
N GLY A 120 -10.74 -1.57 10.12
CA GLY A 120 -10.80 -2.50 9.00
C GLY A 120 -10.35 -3.90 9.41
N TYR A 121 -10.95 -4.92 8.82
CA TYR A 121 -10.48 -6.29 9.01
C TYR A 121 -9.39 -6.62 7.99
N PRO A 122 -8.34 -7.37 8.38
CA PRO A 122 -7.29 -7.80 7.44
C PRO A 122 -7.83 -8.50 6.18
N ALA A 123 -8.95 -9.22 6.30
CA ALA A 123 -9.61 -9.88 5.17
C ALA A 123 -10.13 -8.87 4.11
N GLU A 124 -10.51 -7.66 4.51
CA GLU A 124 -10.96 -6.61 3.58
C GLU A 124 -9.78 -6.10 2.73
N TYR A 125 -8.60 -5.97 3.34
CA TYR A 125 -7.37 -5.69 2.60
C TYR A 125 -7.04 -6.82 1.62
N GLY A 126 -7.09 -8.07 2.10
CA GLY A 126 -6.83 -9.25 1.26
C GLY A 126 -7.80 -9.38 0.09
N ALA A 127 -9.08 -9.04 0.29
CA ALA A 127 -10.08 -9.03 -0.78
C ALA A 127 -9.76 -8.00 -1.88
N LEU A 128 -9.33 -6.78 -1.51
CA LEU A 128 -8.91 -5.78 -2.49
C LEU A 128 -7.62 -6.19 -3.21
N ALA A 129 -6.62 -6.72 -2.48
CA ALA A 129 -5.38 -7.20 -3.08
C ALA A 129 -5.65 -8.33 -4.09
N ARG A 130 -6.53 -9.28 -3.75
CA ARG A 130 -6.99 -10.31 -4.66
C ARG A 130 -7.70 -9.73 -5.89
N HIS A 131 -8.63 -8.79 -5.68
CA HIS A 131 -9.33 -8.13 -6.80
C HIS A 131 -8.35 -7.42 -7.75
N ILE A 132 -7.32 -6.74 -7.24
CA ILE A 132 -6.28 -6.13 -8.05
C ILE A 132 -5.53 -7.19 -8.89
N CYS A 133 -5.26 -8.36 -8.32
CA CYS A 133 -4.62 -9.45 -9.07
C CYS A 133 -5.53 -10.00 -10.18
N GLU A 134 -6.82 -10.13 -9.93
CA GLU A 134 -7.81 -10.73 -10.84
C GLU A 134 -8.33 -9.73 -11.89
N ASN A 135 -8.34 -8.44 -11.60
CA ASN A 135 -8.85 -7.40 -12.49
C ASN A 135 -7.73 -6.80 -13.35
N GLU A 136 -7.61 -7.27 -14.57
CA GLU A 136 -6.52 -6.92 -15.49
C GLU A 136 -6.52 -5.43 -15.91
N MET A 137 -7.66 -4.73 -15.80
CA MET A 137 -7.71 -3.31 -16.13
C MET A 137 -7.15 -2.40 -15.04
N LEU A 138 -6.98 -2.91 -13.81
CA LEU A 138 -6.34 -2.15 -12.72
C LEU A 138 -4.82 -2.13 -12.90
N ASN A 139 -4.28 -0.97 -13.30
CA ASN A 139 -2.84 -0.77 -13.47
C ASN A 139 -2.45 0.69 -13.23
N GLY A 140 -1.45 0.93 -12.41
CA GLY A 140 -0.94 2.26 -12.10
C GLY A 140 -1.75 3.02 -11.04
N GLU A 141 -2.69 2.37 -10.37
CA GLU A 141 -3.61 3.00 -9.42
C GLU A 141 -3.12 2.96 -7.98
N SER A 142 -3.46 4.01 -7.24
CA SER A 142 -3.27 4.12 -5.80
C SER A 142 -4.63 4.21 -5.12
N ILE A 143 -5.04 3.15 -4.42
CA ILE A 143 -6.41 2.96 -3.94
C ILE A 143 -6.43 3.10 -2.41
N ARG A 144 -7.15 4.10 -1.89
CA ARG A 144 -7.42 4.22 -0.46
C ARG A 144 -8.44 3.16 -0.03
N LEU A 145 -8.11 2.46 1.08
CA LEU A 145 -9.00 1.50 1.72
C LEU A 145 -9.10 1.87 3.21
N ASP A 146 -10.02 2.80 3.55
CA ASP A 146 -9.93 3.52 4.81
C ASP A 146 -11.27 3.94 5.44
N GLY A 147 -12.41 3.54 4.87
CA GLY A 147 -13.73 3.93 5.37
C GLY A 147 -13.98 5.44 5.35
N ALA A 148 -13.32 6.15 4.42
CA ALA A 148 -13.37 7.60 4.24
C ALA A 148 -12.72 8.42 5.37
N ILE A 149 -11.86 7.82 6.20
CA ILE A 149 -11.12 8.57 7.21
C ILE A 149 -10.18 9.59 6.55
N ARG A 150 -10.05 10.75 7.19
CA ARG A 150 -8.95 11.69 7.00
C ARG A 150 -8.32 11.90 8.36
N MET A 151 -7.03 11.56 8.46
CA MET A 151 -6.36 11.57 9.74
C MET A 151 -6.29 13.00 10.29
N ALA A 152 -6.71 13.16 11.55
CA ALA A 152 -6.51 14.41 12.25
C ALA A 152 -5.00 14.69 12.43
N PRO A 153 -4.56 15.96 12.63
CA PRO A 153 -3.15 16.28 12.82
C PRO A 153 -2.50 15.58 14.00
N ARG A 154 -3.31 15.12 14.97
CA ARG A 154 -2.92 14.35 16.17
C ARG A 154 -3.94 13.27 16.48
#